data_421a971f22aa66d38327f305c10cdfef
#
_entry.id   421a971f22aa66d38327f305c10cdfef
#
_cell.length_a   1.000
_cell.length_b   1.000
_cell.length_c   1.000
_cell.angle_alpha   90.00
_cell.angle_beta   90.00
_cell.angle_gamma   90.00
#
_symmetry.space_group_name_H-M   'P 1'
#
loop_
_entity.id
_entity.type
_entity.pdbx_description
1 polymer ?
#
loop_
_entity_poly.entity_id
_entity_poly.type
_entity_poly.pdbx_seq_one_letter_code
_entity_poly.pdbx_strand_id
1 'polypeptide(L)'
;MITKIINGRIICKDEIITGKSVYIKDDIIFDISDCDLPTDNVIDAKGLYVSAGFIDLHLHGALGGDFADGNVDSVIKSANHHCGHGTTTLFPTTLSASYEKIMNSLAAIKTAVSSDAFLPNFGGVHLEGPYFSKSQTGAQNPDFITPPVKSEYETILNEYGDIIARWSFAPELAGTSEFVDALNFKGVVGSFGHSDAKYSDIMPIYKKGVKLITHFYSCTSTIPREKGFRKLGLTEFGYLYDDVTVEAIADGCHIPKELFSLLYKIKGADNICLITDSMRCCGNDDEFADMGGIPVKIKNGVATLMDESAFAGSIATADRLVRFCVNDVGIDICRAVKMMTINPARVMGLEHKGEISAGYDADIILFDEQINIAKVIVRGRVVI
;
A
#
# COMPACT_ATOMS: atom_id res chain seq x y z
N MET A 1 19.18 23.45 8.27
CA MET A 1 19.80 23.48 6.92
C MET A 1 18.71 23.64 5.89
N ILE A 2 18.90 24.53 4.89
CA ILE A 2 17.89 24.77 3.84
C ILE A 2 18.40 24.20 2.52
N THR A 3 17.63 23.29 1.93
CA THR A 3 17.88 22.74 0.59
C THR A 3 16.84 23.26 -0.39
N LYS A 4 17.27 23.67 -1.59
CA LYS A 4 16.42 24.18 -2.67
C LYS A 4 16.43 23.21 -3.84
N ILE A 5 15.24 22.79 -4.32
CA ILE A 5 15.09 22.04 -5.57
C ILE A 5 14.66 23.01 -6.67
N ILE A 6 15.46 23.11 -7.73
CA ILE A 6 15.25 24.04 -8.87
C ILE A 6 14.99 23.30 -10.17
N ASN A 7 14.46 23.99 -11.18
CA ASN A 7 14.27 23.49 -12.54
C ASN A 7 13.41 22.22 -12.63
N GLY A 8 12.48 22.02 -11.69
CA GLY A 8 11.57 20.89 -11.69
C GLY A 8 10.18 21.22 -12.22
N ARG A 9 9.47 20.17 -12.64
CA ARG A 9 8.02 20.19 -12.88
C ARG A 9 7.34 19.66 -11.62
N ILE A 10 6.85 20.56 -10.78
CA ILE A 10 6.34 20.22 -9.45
C ILE A 10 4.91 19.71 -9.57
N ILE A 11 4.65 18.48 -9.17
CA ILE A 11 3.30 17.90 -9.11
C ILE A 11 2.65 18.33 -7.80
N CYS A 12 1.67 19.23 -7.88
CA CYS A 12 0.87 19.70 -6.76
C CYS A 12 -0.57 19.25 -6.96
N LYS A 13 -1.03 18.31 -6.17
CA LYS A 13 -2.40 17.78 -6.16
C LYS A 13 -2.95 17.44 -7.57
N ASP A 14 -3.52 18.42 -8.28
CA ASP A 14 -4.19 18.22 -9.57
C ASP A 14 -3.53 19.02 -10.71
N GLU A 15 -2.37 19.67 -10.47
CA GLU A 15 -1.68 20.51 -11.46
C GLU A 15 -0.14 20.34 -11.39
N ILE A 16 0.51 20.75 -12.49
CA ILE A 16 1.97 20.82 -12.57
C ILE A 16 2.39 22.27 -12.56
N ILE A 17 3.18 22.63 -11.55
CA ILE A 17 3.75 23.98 -11.41
C ILE A 17 5.17 23.99 -11.97
N THR A 18 5.48 24.98 -12.81
CA THR A 18 6.82 25.23 -13.34
C THR A 18 7.31 26.63 -12.94
N GLY A 19 8.62 26.87 -13.01
CA GLY A 19 9.20 28.17 -12.69
C GLY A 19 9.30 28.49 -11.19
N LYS A 20 8.85 27.59 -10.32
CA LYS A 20 9.03 27.68 -8.88
C LYS A 20 10.08 26.70 -8.38
N SER A 21 10.59 26.94 -7.18
CA SER A 21 11.51 26.07 -6.46
C SER A 21 10.82 25.51 -5.21
N VAL A 22 11.16 24.28 -4.83
CA VAL A 22 10.76 23.70 -3.54
C VAL A 22 11.87 23.94 -2.53
N TYR A 23 11.54 24.53 -1.42
CA TYR A 23 12.46 24.80 -0.31
C TYR A 23 12.19 23.84 0.83
N ILE A 24 13.23 23.12 1.23
CA ILE A 24 13.19 22.14 2.34
C ILE A 24 14.00 22.74 3.49
N LYS A 25 13.40 22.80 4.67
CA LYS A 25 14.09 23.15 5.90
C LYS A 25 14.01 21.97 6.86
N ASP A 26 15.17 21.39 7.13
CA ASP A 26 15.30 20.17 7.92
C ASP A 26 14.47 19.01 7.31
N ASP A 27 13.36 18.64 7.89
CA ASP A 27 12.48 17.52 7.46
C ASP A 27 11.15 17.99 6.84
N ILE A 28 10.96 19.32 6.66
CA ILE A 28 9.68 19.90 6.22
C ILE A 28 9.86 20.68 4.91
N ILE A 29 8.87 20.62 4.04
CA ILE A 29 8.72 21.55 2.90
C ILE A 29 8.37 22.91 3.48
N PHE A 30 9.32 23.82 3.40
CA PHE A 30 9.20 25.15 4.00
C PHE A 30 8.42 26.12 3.11
N ASP A 31 8.68 26.10 1.78
CA ASP A 31 8.04 27.00 0.83
C ASP A 31 8.12 26.46 -0.60
N ILE A 32 7.22 26.93 -1.45
CA ILE A 32 7.21 26.69 -2.90
C ILE A 32 7.08 28.03 -3.59
N SER A 33 8.20 28.61 -4.02
CA SER A 33 8.27 29.99 -4.42
C SER A 33 9.16 30.21 -5.65
N ASP A 34 8.93 31.29 -6.37
CA ASP A 34 9.81 31.85 -7.39
C ASP A 34 10.85 32.82 -6.79
N CYS A 35 10.69 33.20 -5.52
CA CYS A 35 11.64 34.03 -4.82
C CYS A 35 12.95 33.27 -4.58
N ASP A 36 14.09 33.97 -4.70
CA ASP A 36 15.41 33.40 -4.39
C ASP A 36 15.74 33.57 -2.90
N LEU A 37 15.39 32.56 -2.11
CA LEU A 37 15.71 32.55 -0.69
C LEU A 37 17.13 32.02 -0.44
N PRO A 38 17.83 32.50 0.61
CA PRO A 38 19.13 31.95 1.01
C PRO A 38 19.04 30.44 1.29
N THR A 39 19.97 29.66 0.73
CA THR A 39 20.01 28.21 0.84
C THR A 39 21.41 27.68 1.07
N ASP A 40 21.52 26.55 1.78
CA ASP A 40 22.80 25.89 2.03
C ASP A 40 23.13 24.89 0.88
N ASN A 41 22.11 24.25 0.28
CA ASN A 41 22.26 23.27 -0.77
C ASN A 41 21.26 23.51 -1.91
N VAL A 42 21.66 23.13 -3.13
CA VAL A 42 20.80 23.18 -4.32
C VAL A 42 20.78 21.82 -5.01
N ILE A 43 19.59 21.34 -5.31
CA ILE A 43 19.34 20.17 -6.14
C ILE A 43 18.75 20.66 -7.46
N ASP A 44 19.46 20.49 -8.56
CA ASP A 44 18.92 20.78 -9.90
C ASP A 44 18.14 19.58 -10.42
N ALA A 45 16.84 19.72 -10.54
CA ALA A 45 15.95 18.68 -11.05
C ALA A 45 16.05 18.50 -12.58
N LYS A 46 16.70 19.39 -13.31
CA LYS A 46 16.97 19.27 -14.77
C LYS A 46 15.73 18.95 -15.60
N GLY A 47 14.58 19.50 -15.24
CA GLY A 47 13.31 19.26 -15.94
C GLY A 47 12.57 17.99 -15.53
N LEU A 48 13.05 17.21 -14.56
CA LEU A 48 12.34 16.08 -13.99
C LEU A 48 11.06 16.53 -13.27
N TYR A 49 10.13 15.60 -13.11
CA TYR A 49 9.03 15.78 -12.17
C TYR A 49 9.56 15.77 -10.74
N VAL A 50 8.98 16.64 -9.91
CA VAL A 50 9.20 16.71 -8.47
C VAL A 50 7.86 16.43 -7.81
N SER A 51 7.74 15.33 -7.11
CA SER A 51 6.49 14.86 -6.52
C SER A 51 6.68 14.51 -5.05
N ALA A 52 5.59 14.48 -4.30
CA ALA A 52 5.58 13.77 -3.03
C ALA A 52 5.98 12.31 -3.23
N GLY A 53 6.67 11.75 -2.26
CA GLY A 53 7.07 10.36 -2.28
C GLY A 53 5.86 9.41 -2.19
N PHE A 54 5.97 8.27 -2.81
CA PHE A 54 4.92 7.27 -2.83
C PHE A 54 4.67 6.68 -1.44
N ILE A 55 3.42 6.33 -1.17
CA ILE A 55 2.96 5.72 0.08
C ILE A 55 2.33 4.37 -0.27
N ASP A 56 2.97 3.28 0.11
CA ASP A 56 2.50 1.93 -0.19
C ASP A 56 1.86 1.30 1.05
N LEU A 57 0.55 1.08 0.98
CA LEU A 57 -0.26 0.56 2.09
C LEU A 57 -0.19 -0.96 2.24
N HIS A 58 0.35 -1.68 1.24
CA HIS A 58 0.27 -3.13 1.19
C HIS A 58 1.45 -3.70 0.39
N LEU A 59 2.41 -4.30 1.10
CA LEU A 59 3.56 -4.97 0.50
C LEU A 59 4.18 -5.97 1.49
N HIS A 60 4.58 -7.14 1.00
CA HIS A 60 5.11 -8.24 1.83
C HIS A 60 6.63 -8.32 1.87
N GLY A 61 7.31 -7.88 0.79
CA GLY A 61 8.76 -7.98 0.79
C GLY A 61 9.43 -7.62 -0.53
N ALA A 62 10.73 -7.87 -0.60
CA ALA A 62 11.57 -7.77 -1.79
C ALA A 62 12.93 -8.46 -1.57
N LEU A 63 13.67 -8.71 -2.67
CA LEU A 63 15.05 -9.21 -2.68
C LEU A 63 15.26 -10.48 -1.83
N GLY A 64 14.26 -11.36 -1.75
CA GLY A 64 14.29 -12.59 -0.96
C GLY A 64 13.87 -12.43 0.51
N GLY A 65 13.69 -11.20 1.01
CA GLY A 65 13.17 -10.90 2.35
C GLY A 65 11.66 -10.72 2.37
N ASP A 66 11.05 -11.06 3.50
CA ASP A 66 9.62 -10.89 3.75
C ASP A 66 9.41 -10.25 5.12
N PHE A 67 8.45 -9.35 5.25
CA PHE A 67 8.13 -8.72 6.53
C PHE A 67 7.58 -9.72 7.56
N ALA A 68 7.05 -10.85 7.10
CA ALA A 68 6.57 -11.95 7.93
C ALA A 68 7.66 -12.96 8.32
N ASP A 69 8.93 -12.77 7.93
CA ASP A 69 10.03 -13.69 8.26
C ASP A 69 10.41 -13.71 9.75
N GLY A 70 10.03 -12.66 10.51
CA GLY A 70 10.53 -12.46 11.87
C GLY A 70 12.03 -12.12 11.91
N ASN A 71 12.57 -11.53 10.86
CA ASN A 71 13.99 -11.22 10.68
C ASN A 71 14.19 -9.73 10.36
N VAL A 72 15.00 -9.05 11.17
CA VAL A 72 15.26 -7.60 11.06
C VAL A 72 15.91 -7.23 9.73
N ASP A 73 16.88 -8.02 9.26
CA ASP A 73 17.60 -7.75 8.01
C ASP A 73 16.69 -7.90 6.80
N SER A 74 15.77 -8.89 6.82
CA SER A 74 14.74 -9.06 5.78
C SER A 74 13.85 -7.83 5.70
N VAL A 75 13.41 -7.29 6.84
CA VAL A 75 12.56 -6.08 6.91
C VAL A 75 13.29 -4.87 6.32
N ILE A 76 14.52 -4.60 6.76
CA ILE A 76 15.32 -3.45 6.29
C ILE A 76 15.60 -3.55 4.79
N LYS A 77 16.04 -4.72 4.33
CA LYS A 77 16.39 -4.96 2.94
C LYS A 77 15.19 -4.75 2.01
N SER A 78 14.03 -5.31 2.38
CA SER A 78 12.79 -5.17 1.63
C SER A 78 12.32 -3.72 1.58
N ALA A 79 12.29 -3.04 2.72
CA ALA A 79 11.88 -1.65 2.82
C ALA A 79 12.76 -0.72 1.96
N ASN A 80 14.09 -0.91 2.02
CA ASN A 80 15.05 -0.08 1.29
C ASN A 80 14.99 -0.30 -0.23
N HIS A 81 14.67 -1.53 -0.67
CA HIS A 81 14.42 -1.79 -2.09
C HIS A 81 13.25 -0.94 -2.60
N HIS A 82 12.11 -0.97 -1.92
CA HIS A 82 10.94 -0.19 -2.31
C HIS A 82 11.20 1.33 -2.19
N CYS A 83 12.02 1.76 -1.22
CA CYS A 83 12.48 3.15 -1.12
C CYS A 83 13.20 3.58 -2.39
N GLY A 84 14.07 2.74 -2.96
CA GLY A 84 14.74 2.97 -4.24
C GLY A 84 13.82 3.16 -5.43
N HIS A 85 12.60 2.66 -5.33
CA HIS A 85 11.53 2.80 -6.32
C HIS A 85 10.50 3.89 -5.98
N GLY A 86 10.89 4.83 -5.10
CA GLY A 86 10.10 6.02 -4.78
C GLY A 86 9.12 5.86 -3.61
N THR A 87 9.04 4.70 -2.97
CA THR A 87 8.19 4.51 -1.77
C THR A 87 8.88 5.13 -0.54
N THR A 88 8.50 6.34 -0.20
CA THR A 88 9.06 7.07 0.96
C THR A 88 8.34 6.75 2.28
N THR A 89 7.14 6.20 2.21
CA THR A 89 6.39 5.72 3.37
C THR A 89 5.78 4.37 3.03
N LEU A 90 5.97 3.37 3.88
CA LEU A 90 5.45 2.03 3.64
C LEU A 90 4.81 1.41 4.89
N PHE A 91 3.94 0.45 4.63
CA PHE A 91 3.21 -0.32 5.64
C PHE A 91 3.61 -1.79 5.51
N PRO A 92 4.67 -2.25 6.23
CA PRO A 92 5.06 -3.65 6.20
C PRO A 92 3.87 -4.56 6.47
N THR A 93 3.62 -5.51 5.57
CA THR A 93 2.44 -6.37 5.61
C THR A 93 2.81 -7.80 6.00
N THR A 94 2.10 -8.36 6.98
CA THR A 94 2.23 -9.78 7.36
C THR A 94 1.30 -10.66 6.52
N LEU A 95 1.51 -11.97 6.59
CA LEU A 95 0.65 -12.99 5.99
C LEU A 95 -0.15 -13.73 7.08
N SER A 96 -1.21 -14.44 6.68
CA SER A 96 -1.89 -15.40 7.55
C SER A 96 -0.89 -16.45 8.03
N ALA A 97 -0.70 -16.53 9.35
CA ALA A 97 0.27 -17.40 10.00
C ALA A 97 -0.21 -17.80 11.39
N SER A 98 0.55 -18.64 12.08
CA SER A 98 0.29 -18.91 13.50
C SER A 98 0.44 -17.63 14.34
N TYR A 99 -0.31 -17.57 15.44
CA TYR A 99 -0.20 -16.47 16.40
C TYR A 99 1.26 -16.14 16.78
N GLU A 100 2.04 -17.17 17.10
CA GLU A 100 3.45 -17.01 17.45
C GLU A 100 4.29 -16.38 16.32
N LYS A 101 4.05 -16.80 15.07
CA LYS A 101 4.76 -16.24 13.90
C LYS A 101 4.37 -14.77 13.68
N ILE A 102 3.11 -14.40 13.86
CA ILE A 102 2.65 -13.01 13.77
C ILE A 102 3.37 -12.16 14.85
N MET A 103 3.41 -12.62 16.11
CA MET A 103 4.10 -11.92 17.20
C MET A 103 5.60 -11.73 16.92
N ASN A 104 6.26 -12.76 16.40
CA ASN A 104 7.68 -12.69 16.02
C ASN A 104 7.92 -11.69 14.87
N SER A 105 7.02 -11.64 13.90
CA SER A 105 7.10 -10.67 12.80
C SER A 105 6.96 -9.24 13.30
N LEU A 106 5.97 -8.99 14.18
CA LEU A 106 5.77 -7.68 14.80
C LEU A 106 6.99 -7.21 15.61
N ALA A 107 7.60 -8.11 16.38
CA ALA A 107 8.81 -7.83 17.14
C ALA A 107 10.00 -7.47 16.22
N ALA A 108 10.19 -8.20 15.12
CA ALA A 108 11.25 -7.93 14.15
C ALA A 108 11.03 -6.59 13.43
N ILE A 109 9.80 -6.31 13.00
CA ILE A 109 9.45 -5.03 12.37
C ILE A 109 9.70 -3.88 13.34
N LYS A 110 9.22 -3.97 14.60
CA LYS A 110 9.43 -2.94 15.63
C LYS A 110 10.92 -2.65 15.87
N THR A 111 11.75 -3.67 15.82
CA THR A 111 13.20 -3.53 15.92
C THR A 111 13.80 -2.86 14.68
N ALA A 112 13.41 -3.33 13.49
CA ALA A 112 13.96 -2.85 12.22
C ALA A 112 13.70 -1.35 12.00
N VAL A 113 12.47 -0.87 12.28
CA VAL A 113 12.09 0.53 12.05
C VAL A 113 12.77 1.51 13.00
N SER A 114 13.37 1.03 14.07
CA SER A 114 14.19 1.81 15.00
C SER A 114 15.65 1.95 14.55
N SER A 115 16.04 1.27 13.47
CA SER A 115 17.39 1.30 12.92
C SER A 115 17.60 2.45 11.96
N ASP A 116 18.76 3.12 12.02
CA ASP A 116 19.17 4.12 11.02
C ASP A 116 19.34 3.53 9.61
N ALA A 117 19.44 2.22 9.48
CA ALA A 117 19.49 1.53 8.20
C ALA A 117 18.13 1.42 7.49
N PHE A 118 17.03 1.70 8.19
CA PHE A 118 15.67 1.72 7.63
C PHE A 118 15.44 3.10 6.96
N LEU A 119 15.52 3.16 5.64
CA LEU A 119 15.52 4.43 4.89
C LEU A 119 14.14 5.10 4.78
N PRO A 120 13.03 4.39 4.44
CA PRO A 120 11.73 5.03 4.29
C PRO A 120 11.12 5.41 5.65
N ASN A 121 9.98 6.10 5.61
CA ASN A 121 9.16 6.28 6.81
C ASN A 121 8.35 5.02 7.08
N PHE A 122 8.17 4.72 8.34
CA PHE A 122 7.29 3.66 8.82
C PHE A 122 5.88 4.23 9.01
N GLY A 123 4.92 3.75 8.21
CA GLY A 123 3.51 4.15 8.31
C GLY A 123 2.71 3.36 9.34
N GLY A 124 3.27 2.26 9.82
CA GLY A 124 2.65 1.26 10.68
C GLY A 124 2.54 -0.11 10.00
N VAL A 125 2.24 -1.14 10.76
CA VAL A 125 2.09 -2.50 10.25
C VAL A 125 0.68 -2.69 9.68
N HIS A 126 0.61 -3.36 8.54
CA HIS A 126 -0.61 -3.95 8.02
C HIS A 126 -0.64 -5.45 8.38
N LEU A 127 -1.63 -5.87 9.16
CA LEU A 127 -1.91 -7.29 9.38
C LEU A 127 -2.87 -7.78 8.29
N GLU A 128 -2.39 -8.63 7.38
CA GLU A 128 -3.21 -9.26 6.37
C GLU A 128 -3.63 -10.66 6.82
N GLY A 129 -4.84 -10.74 7.39
CA GLY A 129 -5.35 -11.96 8.02
C GLY A 129 -4.92 -12.11 9.49
N PRO A 130 -5.10 -13.31 10.08
CA PRO A 130 -5.59 -14.57 9.48
C PRO A 130 -7.14 -14.69 9.40
N TYR A 131 -7.88 -13.65 9.66
CA TYR A 131 -9.34 -13.65 9.79
C TYR A 131 -10.01 -13.53 8.41
N PHE A 132 -9.88 -14.58 7.59
CA PHE A 132 -10.31 -14.61 6.20
C PHE A 132 -11.31 -15.72 5.90
N SER A 133 -11.98 -15.66 4.75
CA SER A 133 -12.83 -16.71 4.25
C SER A 133 -12.01 -17.84 3.63
N LYS A 134 -12.29 -19.08 4.03
CA LYS A 134 -11.60 -20.25 3.45
C LYS A 134 -11.87 -20.45 1.96
N SER A 135 -12.95 -19.89 1.42
CA SER A 135 -13.26 -19.91 -0.02
C SER A 135 -12.51 -18.86 -0.83
N GLN A 136 -11.89 -17.90 -0.16
CA GLN A 136 -11.18 -16.76 -0.76
C GLN A 136 -9.72 -16.68 -0.29
N THR A 137 -9.05 -17.82 -0.11
CA THR A 137 -7.67 -17.88 0.40
C THR A 137 -6.65 -17.20 -0.51
N GLY A 138 -6.87 -17.25 -1.83
CA GLY A 138 -5.82 -16.86 -2.76
C GLY A 138 -4.54 -17.68 -2.51
N ALA A 139 -3.42 -17.00 -2.33
CA ALA A 139 -2.15 -17.60 -1.98
C ALA A 139 -1.86 -17.63 -0.46
N GLN A 140 -2.81 -17.23 0.39
CA GLN A 140 -2.69 -17.38 1.84
C GLN A 140 -2.75 -18.85 2.25
N ASN A 141 -1.98 -19.24 3.29
CA ASN A 141 -1.99 -20.61 3.77
C ASN A 141 -3.32 -20.95 4.48
N PRO A 142 -4.14 -21.87 3.95
CA PRO A 142 -5.47 -22.18 4.47
C PRO A 142 -5.47 -22.79 5.88
N ASP A 143 -4.34 -23.36 6.33
CA ASP A 143 -4.22 -23.95 7.66
C ASP A 143 -4.27 -22.91 8.79
N PHE A 144 -3.93 -21.66 8.48
CA PHE A 144 -3.93 -20.57 9.46
C PHE A 144 -5.18 -19.68 9.36
N ILE A 145 -6.02 -19.88 8.36
CA ILE A 145 -7.24 -19.07 8.18
C ILE A 145 -8.31 -19.48 9.20
N THR A 146 -8.74 -18.50 10.00
CA THR A 146 -9.68 -18.71 11.10
C THR A 146 -10.62 -17.50 11.26
N PRO A 147 -11.79 -17.64 11.88
CA PRO A 147 -12.54 -16.50 12.40
C PRO A 147 -11.76 -15.74 13.47
N PRO A 148 -12.11 -14.47 13.77
CA PRO A 148 -11.47 -13.69 14.82
C PRO A 148 -11.44 -14.42 16.17
N VAL A 149 -10.22 -14.60 16.71
CA VAL A 149 -9.99 -15.21 18.02
C VAL A 149 -9.73 -14.11 19.04
N LYS A 150 -10.71 -13.86 19.93
CA LYS A 150 -10.71 -12.70 20.81
C LYS A 150 -9.45 -12.60 21.68
N SER A 151 -9.02 -13.69 22.31
CA SER A 151 -7.83 -13.70 23.16
C SER A 151 -6.55 -13.37 22.39
N GLU A 152 -6.44 -13.74 21.10
CA GLU A 152 -5.29 -13.48 20.26
C GLU A 152 -5.25 -12.02 19.81
N TYR A 153 -6.35 -11.52 19.17
CA TYR A 153 -6.33 -10.15 18.68
C TYR A 153 -6.26 -9.11 19.80
N GLU A 154 -6.87 -9.35 20.96
CA GLU A 154 -6.74 -8.45 22.12
C GLU A 154 -5.30 -8.40 22.63
N THR A 155 -4.60 -9.55 22.67
CA THR A 155 -3.18 -9.59 23.05
C THR A 155 -2.31 -8.87 22.04
N ILE A 156 -2.48 -9.15 20.74
CA ILE A 156 -1.76 -8.45 19.65
C ILE A 156 -1.95 -6.93 19.76
N LEU A 157 -3.20 -6.48 19.88
CA LEU A 157 -3.52 -5.05 19.99
C LEU A 157 -3.03 -4.40 21.29
N ASN A 158 -2.88 -5.14 22.37
CA ASN A 158 -2.34 -4.62 23.62
C ASN A 158 -0.82 -4.53 23.61
N GLU A 159 -0.12 -5.47 22.98
CA GLU A 159 1.35 -5.50 22.96
C GLU A 159 1.96 -4.69 21.80
N TYR A 160 1.27 -4.63 20.66
CA TYR A 160 1.77 -4.03 19.43
C TYR A 160 0.81 -3.01 18.78
N GLY A 161 -0.28 -2.64 19.46
CA GLY A 161 -1.25 -1.68 18.92
C GLY A 161 -0.64 -0.30 18.61
N ASP A 162 0.51 0.03 19.21
CA ASP A 162 1.27 1.25 18.96
C ASP A 162 1.93 1.27 17.57
N ILE A 163 2.15 0.11 16.95
CA ILE A 163 2.74 -0.01 15.62
C ILE A 163 1.78 -0.55 14.57
N ILE A 164 0.62 -1.09 14.94
CA ILE A 164 -0.36 -1.62 13.98
C ILE A 164 -1.24 -0.48 13.47
N ALA A 165 -1.18 -0.21 12.17
CA ALA A 165 -1.96 0.86 11.55
C ALA A 165 -3.24 0.34 10.88
N ARG A 166 -3.22 -0.89 10.35
CA ARG A 166 -4.38 -1.46 9.66
C ARG A 166 -4.45 -2.98 9.77
N TRP A 167 -5.67 -3.53 9.56
CA TRP A 167 -5.91 -4.96 9.58
C TRP A 167 -6.97 -5.35 8.55
N SER A 168 -6.62 -6.28 7.65
CA SER A 168 -7.53 -6.82 6.64
C SER A 168 -8.22 -8.08 7.15
N PHE A 169 -9.55 -8.17 6.90
CA PHE A 169 -10.37 -9.28 7.38
C PHE A 169 -11.63 -9.47 6.50
N ALA A 170 -12.27 -10.63 6.63
CA ALA A 170 -13.52 -10.97 5.99
C ALA A 170 -14.72 -10.61 6.91
N PRO A 171 -15.67 -9.76 6.45
CA PRO A 171 -16.76 -9.25 7.30
C PRO A 171 -17.83 -10.29 7.66
N GLU A 172 -17.95 -11.39 6.91
CA GLU A 172 -18.95 -12.45 7.10
C GLU A 172 -18.63 -13.40 8.25
N LEU A 173 -17.44 -13.35 8.82
CA LEU A 173 -17.01 -14.28 9.85
C LEU A 173 -17.65 -13.99 11.20
N ALA A 174 -17.93 -15.05 11.96
CA ALA A 174 -18.42 -14.90 13.34
C ALA A 174 -17.38 -14.17 14.22
N GLY A 175 -17.82 -13.23 15.03
CA GLY A 175 -16.95 -12.43 15.91
C GLY A 175 -16.34 -11.19 15.26
N THR A 176 -16.57 -10.96 13.96
CA THR A 176 -16.01 -9.78 13.26
C THR A 176 -16.54 -8.46 13.80
N SER A 177 -17.79 -8.43 14.26
CA SER A 177 -18.37 -7.20 14.83
C SER A 177 -17.62 -6.70 16.06
N GLU A 178 -17.33 -7.59 17.00
CA GLU A 178 -16.57 -7.31 18.21
C GLU A 178 -15.10 -7.02 17.92
N PHE A 179 -14.53 -7.71 16.92
CA PHE A 179 -13.17 -7.47 16.45
C PHE A 179 -13.03 -6.04 15.91
N VAL A 180 -13.97 -5.59 15.08
CA VAL A 180 -13.96 -4.21 14.54
C VAL A 180 -14.13 -3.17 15.64
N ASP A 181 -14.91 -3.44 16.68
CA ASP A 181 -14.99 -2.54 17.85
C ASP A 181 -13.62 -2.42 18.55
N ALA A 182 -12.87 -3.51 18.66
CA ALA A 182 -11.51 -3.49 19.22
C ALA A 182 -10.52 -2.72 18.32
N LEU A 183 -10.60 -2.87 16.99
CA LEU A 183 -9.80 -2.08 16.04
C LEU A 183 -10.08 -0.59 16.19
N ASN A 184 -11.34 -0.20 16.16
CA ASN A 184 -11.77 1.18 16.29
C ASN A 184 -11.32 1.80 17.62
N PHE A 185 -11.40 1.05 18.73
CA PHE A 185 -10.93 1.50 20.03
C PHE A 185 -9.42 1.80 20.05
N LYS A 186 -8.64 1.07 19.26
CA LYS A 186 -7.17 1.25 19.12
C LYS A 186 -6.80 2.22 18.00
N GLY A 187 -7.74 2.73 17.20
CA GLY A 187 -7.47 3.58 16.06
C GLY A 187 -6.86 2.83 14.86
N VAL A 188 -7.04 1.51 14.80
CA VAL A 188 -6.55 0.67 13.70
C VAL A 188 -7.56 0.68 12.55
N VAL A 189 -7.11 0.97 11.34
CA VAL A 189 -7.96 1.00 10.14
C VAL A 189 -8.31 -0.44 9.72
N GLY A 190 -9.61 -0.76 9.75
CA GLY A 190 -10.11 -2.02 9.21
C GLY A 190 -10.25 -1.97 7.68
N SER A 191 -9.95 -3.08 7.00
CA SER A 191 -10.22 -3.22 5.57
C SER A 191 -10.79 -4.59 5.22
N PHE A 192 -11.71 -4.62 4.25
CA PHE A 192 -12.29 -5.87 3.76
C PHE A 192 -11.36 -6.54 2.77
N GLY A 193 -11.07 -7.83 2.96
CA GLY A 193 -10.26 -8.63 2.05
C GLY A 193 -10.49 -10.11 2.25
N HIS A 194 -10.11 -10.91 1.26
CA HIS A 194 -10.23 -12.38 1.28
C HIS A 194 -11.60 -12.85 1.77
N SER A 195 -12.65 -12.36 1.12
CA SER A 195 -14.02 -12.40 1.64
C SER A 195 -15.01 -12.91 0.60
N ASP A 196 -15.92 -13.75 1.06
CA ASP A 196 -17.08 -14.26 0.30
C ASP A 196 -18.38 -13.55 0.72
N ALA A 197 -18.25 -12.40 1.39
CA ALA A 197 -19.34 -11.63 1.95
C ALA A 197 -20.35 -11.16 0.92
N LYS A 198 -21.59 -11.08 1.35
CA LYS A 198 -22.70 -10.47 0.64
C LYS A 198 -23.03 -9.13 1.28
N TYR A 199 -23.84 -8.34 0.63
CA TYR A 199 -24.31 -7.04 1.12
C TYR A 199 -24.79 -7.08 2.58
N SER A 200 -25.52 -8.15 2.97
CA SER A 200 -26.03 -8.30 4.34
C SER A 200 -24.91 -8.42 5.39
N ASP A 201 -23.78 -8.99 5.00
CA ASP A 201 -22.64 -9.24 5.87
C ASP A 201 -21.74 -8.01 5.95
N ILE A 202 -21.61 -7.27 4.84
CA ILE A 202 -20.78 -6.06 4.72
C ILE A 202 -21.39 -4.87 5.46
N MET A 203 -22.71 -4.64 5.29
CA MET A 203 -23.38 -3.45 5.77
C MET A 203 -23.26 -3.18 7.29
N PRO A 204 -23.38 -4.18 8.19
CA PRO A 204 -23.18 -3.95 9.61
C PRO A 204 -21.77 -3.45 9.94
N ILE A 205 -20.76 -3.96 9.26
CA ILE A 205 -19.35 -3.63 9.47
C ILE A 205 -18.99 -2.27 8.82
N TYR A 206 -19.51 -2.00 7.62
CA TYR A 206 -19.39 -0.69 6.99
C TYR A 206 -19.95 0.44 7.88
N LYS A 207 -21.09 0.23 8.54
CA LYS A 207 -21.68 1.19 9.47
C LYS A 207 -20.81 1.44 10.71
N LYS A 208 -19.87 0.56 11.02
CA LYS A 208 -18.85 0.76 12.06
C LYS A 208 -17.63 1.54 11.57
N GLY A 209 -17.64 2.03 10.32
CA GLY A 209 -16.59 2.91 9.78
C GLY A 209 -15.57 2.20 8.88
N VAL A 210 -15.70 0.91 8.59
CA VAL A 210 -14.79 0.22 7.66
C VAL A 210 -15.15 0.59 6.23
N LYS A 211 -14.23 1.31 5.55
CA LYS A 211 -14.45 1.92 4.23
C LYS A 211 -13.30 1.68 3.26
N LEU A 212 -12.49 0.68 3.51
CA LEU A 212 -11.37 0.28 2.65
C LEU A 212 -11.57 -1.16 2.19
N ILE A 213 -11.31 -1.43 0.91
CA ILE A 213 -11.29 -2.79 0.34
C ILE A 213 -9.86 -3.08 -0.12
N THR A 214 -9.30 -4.15 0.41
CA THR A 214 -7.96 -4.66 0.13
C THR A 214 -7.93 -5.28 -1.27
N HIS A 215 -6.87 -5.04 -2.06
CA HIS A 215 -6.59 -5.56 -3.41
C HIS A 215 -7.86 -5.93 -4.21
N PHE A 216 -8.58 -4.90 -4.59
CA PHE A 216 -9.88 -4.97 -5.27
C PHE A 216 -9.88 -5.94 -6.46
N TYR A 217 -10.88 -6.78 -6.58
CA TYR A 217 -11.07 -7.95 -7.44
C TYR A 217 -10.33 -9.22 -6.98
N SER A 218 -9.17 -9.11 -6.35
CA SER A 218 -8.47 -10.29 -5.85
C SER A 218 -9.11 -10.80 -4.58
N CYS A 219 -9.48 -12.09 -4.55
CA CYS A 219 -10.09 -12.75 -3.38
C CYS A 219 -11.28 -11.98 -2.79
N THR A 220 -12.13 -11.42 -3.65
CA THR A 220 -13.34 -10.69 -3.30
C THR A 220 -14.57 -11.29 -3.98
N SER A 221 -15.67 -11.42 -3.24
CA SER A 221 -16.94 -11.91 -3.80
C SER A 221 -17.49 -10.96 -4.87
N THR A 222 -18.11 -11.55 -5.91
CA THR A 222 -18.77 -10.82 -7.00
C THR A 222 -20.11 -11.47 -7.33
N ILE A 223 -21.18 -10.74 -7.45
CA ILE A 223 -22.55 -11.11 -7.79
C ILE A 223 -22.89 -12.58 -7.51
N PRO A 224 -22.81 -13.08 -6.27
CA PRO A 224 -23.15 -14.46 -5.97
C PRO A 224 -24.65 -14.73 -6.20
N ARG A 225 -25.00 -16.00 -6.39
CA ARG A 225 -26.40 -16.43 -6.55
C ARG A 225 -26.84 -17.27 -5.37
N GLU A 226 -27.99 -16.92 -4.80
CA GLU A 226 -28.67 -17.71 -3.78
C GLU A 226 -30.03 -18.15 -4.30
N LYS A 227 -30.23 -19.44 -4.45
CA LYS A 227 -31.49 -20.02 -5.00
C LYS A 227 -31.94 -19.30 -6.29
N GLY A 228 -31.00 -18.95 -7.17
CA GLY A 228 -31.26 -18.25 -8.43
C GLY A 228 -31.26 -16.69 -8.31
N PHE A 229 -31.46 -16.13 -7.14
CA PHE A 229 -31.43 -14.68 -6.93
C PHE A 229 -29.98 -14.15 -6.87
N ARG A 230 -29.72 -13.06 -7.60
CA ARG A 230 -28.44 -12.36 -7.51
C ARG A 230 -28.36 -11.59 -6.20
N LYS A 231 -27.19 -11.64 -5.60
CA LYS A 231 -26.81 -10.84 -4.43
C LYS A 231 -25.67 -9.91 -4.82
N LEU A 232 -25.51 -8.83 -4.11
CA LEU A 232 -24.37 -7.95 -4.25
C LEU A 232 -23.21 -8.49 -3.40
N GLY A 233 -22.05 -8.66 -4.02
CA GLY A 233 -20.81 -9.05 -3.36
C GLY A 233 -19.95 -7.86 -2.96
N LEU A 234 -18.76 -8.13 -2.48
CA LEU A 234 -17.83 -7.10 -2.00
C LEU A 234 -17.35 -6.17 -3.14
N THR A 235 -17.12 -6.75 -4.34
CA THR A 235 -16.73 -5.97 -5.51
C THR A 235 -17.80 -4.95 -5.88
N GLU A 236 -19.06 -5.36 -5.99
CA GLU A 236 -20.16 -4.45 -6.33
C GLU A 236 -20.44 -3.47 -5.19
N PHE A 237 -20.19 -3.89 -3.93
CA PHE A 237 -20.28 -2.98 -2.78
C PHE A 237 -19.28 -1.82 -2.90
N GLY A 238 -18.04 -2.11 -3.28
CA GLY A 238 -17.02 -1.08 -3.53
C GLY A 238 -17.43 -0.09 -4.61
N TYR A 239 -18.16 -0.54 -5.63
CA TYR A 239 -18.69 0.34 -6.66
C TYR A 239 -19.92 1.15 -6.25
N LEU A 240 -20.76 0.57 -5.41
CA LEU A 240 -22.04 1.19 -4.99
C LEU A 240 -21.84 2.37 -4.06
N TYR A 241 -20.79 2.33 -3.22
CA TYR A 241 -20.54 3.35 -2.21
C TYR A 241 -19.36 4.25 -2.59
N ASP A 242 -19.63 5.53 -2.85
CA ASP A 242 -18.62 6.50 -3.28
C ASP A 242 -17.56 6.78 -2.20
N ASP A 243 -17.92 6.65 -0.93
CA ASP A 243 -17.03 6.87 0.22
C ASP A 243 -16.19 5.64 0.61
N VAL A 244 -16.34 4.53 -0.12
CA VAL A 244 -15.47 3.36 -0.01
C VAL A 244 -14.26 3.55 -0.91
N THR A 245 -13.07 3.49 -0.34
CA THR A 245 -11.80 3.48 -1.08
C THR A 245 -11.41 2.03 -1.41
N VAL A 246 -10.81 1.82 -2.56
CA VAL A 246 -10.35 0.50 -3.00
C VAL A 246 -8.86 0.50 -3.26
N GLU A 247 -8.18 -0.56 -2.88
CA GLU A 247 -6.79 -0.79 -3.27
C GLU A 247 -6.73 -1.45 -4.64
N ALA A 248 -5.76 -1.08 -5.45
CA ALA A 248 -5.60 -1.60 -6.80
C ALA A 248 -4.15 -1.98 -7.09
N ILE A 249 -3.92 -3.24 -7.45
CA ILE A 249 -2.63 -3.73 -7.94
C ILE A 249 -2.55 -3.44 -9.45
N ALA A 250 -2.03 -2.26 -9.79
CA ALA A 250 -1.97 -1.75 -11.16
C ALA A 250 -0.70 -2.22 -11.88
N ASP A 251 -0.44 -3.53 -11.90
CA ASP A 251 0.73 -4.14 -12.54
C ASP A 251 0.47 -4.60 -13.99
N GLY A 252 -0.78 -4.45 -14.46
CA GLY A 252 -1.26 -4.88 -15.77
C GLY A 252 -1.61 -6.37 -15.86
N CYS A 253 -1.41 -7.12 -14.77
CA CYS A 253 -1.70 -8.55 -14.68
C CYS A 253 -2.88 -8.82 -13.75
N HIS A 254 -2.81 -8.36 -12.49
CA HIS A 254 -3.93 -8.46 -11.52
C HIS A 254 -5.15 -7.69 -12.04
N ILE A 255 -4.93 -6.47 -12.51
CA ILE A 255 -5.98 -5.65 -13.10
C ILE A 255 -5.52 -5.25 -14.52
N PRO A 256 -5.97 -5.96 -15.58
CA PRO A 256 -5.68 -5.59 -16.96
C PRO A 256 -6.19 -4.19 -17.29
N LYS A 257 -5.61 -3.56 -18.30
CA LYS A 257 -5.89 -2.18 -18.72
C LYS A 257 -7.39 -1.86 -18.82
N GLU A 258 -8.15 -2.72 -19.46
CA GLU A 258 -9.58 -2.52 -19.69
C GLU A 258 -10.37 -2.56 -18.39
N LEU A 259 -9.99 -3.47 -17.48
CA LEU A 259 -10.60 -3.60 -16.17
C LEU A 259 -10.22 -2.42 -15.26
N PHE A 260 -8.95 -1.98 -15.32
CA PHE A 260 -8.52 -0.77 -14.60
C PHE A 260 -9.22 0.48 -15.11
N SER A 261 -9.43 0.58 -16.43
CA SER A 261 -10.19 1.68 -17.03
C SER A 261 -11.66 1.72 -16.55
N LEU A 262 -12.28 0.53 -16.38
CA LEU A 262 -13.61 0.42 -15.80
C LEU A 262 -13.63 0.85 -14.32
N LEU A 263 -12.68 0.36 -13.54
CA LEU A 263 -12.50 0.74 -12.14
C LEU A 263 -12.34 2.26 -11.99
N TYR A 264 -11.42 2.83 -12.75
CA TYR A 264 -11.15 4.27 -12.75
C TYR A 264 -12.35 5.11 -13.17
N LYS A 265 -13.09 4.63 -14.19
CA LYS A 265 -14.32 5.31 -14.67
C LYS A 265 -15.40 5.40 -13.59
N ILE A 266 -15.52 4.37 -12.75
CA ILE A 266 -16.57 4.31 -11.71
C ILE A 266 -16.12 5.00 -10.43
N LYS A 267 -14.91 4.72 -9.95
CA LYS A 267 -14.41 5.21 -8.65
C LYS A 267 -13.74 6.58 -8.73
N GLY A 268 -13.26 6.98 -9.91
CA GLY A 268 -12.43 8.18 -10.05
C GLY A 268 -11.06 8.03 -9.38
N ALA A 269 -10.18 9.02 -9.60
CA ALA A 269 -8.86 9.02 -8.99
C ALA A 269 -8.89 9.13 -7.46
N ASP A 270 -9.91 9.74 -6.88
CA ASP A 270 -9.96 10.08 -5.45
C ASP A 270 -10.20 8.87 -4.53
N ASN A 271 -10.77 7.78 -5.05
CA ASN A 271 -11.17 6.63 -4.25
C ASN A 271 -10.44 5.34 -4.64
N ILE A 272 -9.27 5.48 -5.26
CA ILE A 272 -8.34 4.39 -5.56
C ILE A 272 -7.02 4.67 -4.84
N CYS A 273 -6.51 3.68 -4.10
CA CYS A 273 -5.13 3.63 -3.64
C CYS A 273 -4.39 2.59 -4.48
N LEU A 274 -3.31 2.96 -5.14
CA LEU A 274 -2.42 1.98 -5.73
C LEU A 274 -1.64 1.30 -4.61
N ILE A 275 -1.47 -0.01 -4.71
CA ILE A 275 -0.67 -0.82 -3.80
C ILE A 275 0.17 -1.79 -4.61
N THR A 276 1.35 -2.12 -4.13
CA THR A 276 2.17 -3.09 -4.85
C THR A 276 1.76 -4.53 -4.58
N ASP A 277 1.34 -4.84 -3.38
CA ASP A 277 1.18 -6.23 -2.93
C ASP A 277 2.42 -7.07 -3.28
N SER A 278 3.57 -6.42 -3.17
CA SER A 278 4.86 -6.95 -3.62
C SER A 278 5.38 -7.97 -2.64
N MET A 279 5.81 -9.12 -3.15
CA MET A 279 6.33 -10.19 -2.30
C MET A 279 7.86 -10.31 -2.39
N ARG A 280 8.43 -11.22 -1.59
CA ARG A 280 9.87 -11.43 -1.45
C ARG A 280 10.66 -11.58 -2.76
N CYS A 281 10.02 -12.08 -3.82
CA CYS A 281 10.68 -12.25 -5.13
C CYS A 281 10.78 -10.96 -5.96
N CYS A 282 10.20 -9.84 -5.51
CA CYS A 282 10.38 -8.55 -6.15
C CYS A 282 11.88 -8.16 -6.17
N GLY A 283 12.37 -7.74 -7.32
CA GLY A 283 13.77 -7.35 -7.49
C GLY A 283 14.75 -8.52 -7.61
N ASN A 284 14.28 -9.76 -7.63
CA ASN A 284 15.08 -10.96 -7.87
C ASN A 284 14.77 -11.57 -9.24
N ASP A 285 15.74 -12.32 -9.79
CA ASP A 285 15.57 -13.10 -11.01
C ASP A 285 15.21 -14.57 -10.72
N ASP A 286 14.68 -14.85 -9.53
CA ASP A 286 14.31 -16.20 -9.10
C ASP A 286 13.09 -16.70 -9.90
N GLU A 287 13.13 -17.97 -10.33
CA GLU A 287 11.99 -18.63 -10.98
C GLU A 287 10.99 -19.21 -9.97
N PHE A 288 11.40 -19.38 -8.73
CA PHE A 288 10.60 -19.95 -7.64
C PHE A 288 10.84 -19.19 -6.33
N ALA A 289 9.80 -19.09 -5.53
CA ALA A 289 9.85 -18.52 -4.19
C ALA A 289 8.92 -19.26 -3.24
N ASP A 290 8.89 -18.84 -1.98
CA ASP A 290 7.96 -19.30 -0.95
C ASP A 290 7.13 -18.11 -0.43
N MET A 291 5.84 -18.30 -0.27
CA MET A 291 4.92 -17.33 0.32
C MET A 291 4.26 -17.95 1.57
N GLY A 292 4.84 -17.69 2.73
CA GLY A 292 4.30 -18.21 4.00
C GLY A 292 4.20 -19.74 4.10
N GLY A 293 5.11 -20.48 3.43
CA GLY A 293 5.11 -21.93 3.34
C GLY A 293 4.42 -22.48 2.08
N ILE A 294 3.90 -21.62 1.21
CA ILE A 294 3.28 -22.02 -0.06
C ILE A 294 4.29 -21.77 -1.20
N PRO A 295 4.69 -22.79 -1.97
CA PRO A 295 5.59 -22.61 -3.10
C PRO A 295 4.90 -21.87 -4.24
N VAL A 296 5.61 -20.90 -4.82
CA VAL A 296 5.15 -20.10 -5.94
C VAL A 296 6.18 -20.10 -7.07
N LYS A 297 5.72 -19.91 -8.30
CA LYS A 297 6.58 -19.76 -9.47
C LYS A 297 6.47 -18.35 -10.04
N ILE A 298 7.61 -17.85 -10.54
CA ILE A 298 7.72 -16.55 -11.17
C ILE A 298 7.99 -16.76 -12.65
N LYS A 299 7.14 -16.20 -13.51
CA LYS A 299 7.30 -16.28 -14.96
C LYS A 299 6.73 -15.04 -15.62
N ASN A 300 7.48 -14.48 -16.58
CA ASN A 300 7.05 -13.31 -17.36
C ASN A 300 6.64 -12.11 -16.49
N GLY A 301 7.33 -11.88 -15.38
CA GLY A 301 7.04 -10.76 -14.49
C GLY A 301 5.82 -10.94 -13.59
N VAL A 302 5.36 -12.18 -13.41
CA VAL A 302 4.17 -12.53 -12.59
C VAL A 302 4.51 -13.68 -11.65
N ALA A 303 4.05 -13.60 -10.40
CA ALA A 303 4.12 -14.68 -9.42
C ALA A 303 2.75 -15.39 -9.32
N THR A 304 2.75 -16.72 -9.37
CA THR A 304 1.53 -17.55 -9.30
C THR A 304 1.74 -18.75 -8.39
N LEU A 305 0.67 -19.33 -7.91
CA LEU A 305 0.71 -20.67 -7.33
C LEU A 305 1.25 -21.69 -8.35
N MET A 306 1.78 -22.83 -7.88
CA MET A 306 2.39 -23.84 -8.77
C MET A 306 1.41 -24.39 -9.81
N ASP A 307 0.11 -24.45 -9.50
CA ASP A 307 -0.98 -24.90 -10.38
C ASP A 307 -1.60 -23.77 -11.24
N GLU A 308 -1.08 -22.54 -11.12
CA GLU A 308 -1.59 -21.34 -11.80
C GLU A 308 -3.03 -20.95 -11.47
N SER A 309 -3.59 -21.47 -10.39
CA SER A 309 -4.98 -21.20 -9.99
C SER A 309 -5.19 -19.79 -9.43
N ALA A 310 -4.12 -19.15 -8.91
CA ALA A 310 -4.16 -17.79 -8.38
C ALA A 310 -2.80 -17.08 -8.54
N PHE A 311 -2.84 -15.75 -8.60
CA PHE A 311 -1.65 -14.93 -8.38
C PHE A 311 -1.21 -15.06 -6.91
N ALA A 312 0.09 -14.90 -6.68
CA ALA A 312 0.70 -14.99 -5.36
C ALA A 312 1.38 -13.65 -5.06
N GLY A 313 0.57 -12.63 -4.76
CA GLY A 313 1.01 -11.25 -4.71
C GLY A 313 1.63 -10.78 -6.04
N SER A 314 2.34 -9.67 -6.02
CA SER A 314 3.00 -9.13 -7.19
C SER A 314 4.53 -9.13 -7.06
N ILE A 315 5.22 -8.75 -8.12
CA ILE A 315 6.63 -8.35 -8.13
C ILE A 315 6.80 -6.90 -8.60
N ALA A 316 5.74 -6.12 -8.44
CA ALA A 316 5.71 -4.72 -8.87
C ALA A 316 6.31 -3.80 -7.81
N THR A 317 6.84 -2.68 -8.27
CA THR A 317 7.27 -1.55 -7.46
C THR A 317 6.34 -0.36 -7.71
N ALA A 318 6.30 0.61 -6.81
CA ALA A 318 5.38 1.75 -6.89
C ALA A 318 5.49 2.54 -8.19
N ASP A 319 6.71 2.79 -8.67
CA ASP A 319 6.98 3.46 -9.95
C ASP A 319 6.39 2.68 -11.15
N ARG A 320 6.43 1.34 -11.12
CA ARG A 320 5.82 0.49 -12.14
C ARG A 320 4.30 0.66 -12.18
N LEU A 321 3.63 0.77 -11.02
CA LEU A 321 2.17 0.96 -10.95
C LEU A 321 1.75 2.30 -11.54
N VAL A 322 2.46 3.37 -11.15
CA VAL A 322 2.20 4.73 -11.68
C VAL A 322 2.47 4.75 -13.19
N ARG A 323 3.56 4.11 -13.64
CA ARG A 323 3.90 3.98 -15.08
C ARG A 323 2.80 3.29 -15.87
N PHE A 324 2.24 2.19 -15.38
CA PHE A 324 1.12 1.50 -16.02
C PHE A 324 -0.11 2.40 -16.12
N CYS A 325 -0.46 3.11 -15.04
CA CYS A 325 -1.60 4.03 -15.05
C CYS A 325 -1.45 5.13 -16.10
N VAL A 326 -0.24 5.70 -16.24
CA VAL A 326 0.02 6.80 -17.18
C VAL A 326 0.17 6.29 -18.62
N ASN A 327 1.08 5.33 -18.84
CA ASN A 327 1.51 4.96 -20.20
C ASN A 327 0.56 3.96 -20.86
N ASP A 328 0.00 3.03 -20.09
CA ASP A 328 -0.87 1.98 -20.64
C ASP A 328 -2.35 2.37 -20.55
N VAL A 329 -2.81 2.85 -19.39
CA VAL A 329 -4.22 3.23 -19.18
C VAL A 329 -4.51 4.63 -19.77
N GLY A 330 -3.53 5.53 -19.75
CA GLY A 330 -3.69 6.92 -20.24
C GLY A 330 -4.26 7.88 -19.20
N ILE A 331 -4.02 7.60 -17.91
CA ILE A 331 -4.44 8.50 -16.83
C ILE A 331 -3.44 9.65 -16.73
N ASP A 332 -3.96 10.84 -16.47
CA ASP A 332 -3.15 12.03 -16.21
C ASP A 332 -2.16 11.78 -15.06
N ILE A 333 -0.91 12.26 -15.21
CA ILE A 333 0.18 12.01 -14.26
C ILE A 333 -0.14 12.48 -12.84
N CYS A 334 -0.78 13.65 -12.67
CA CYS A 334 -1.13 14.16 -11.35
C CYS A 334 -2.13 13.22 -10.66
N ARG A 335 -3.10 12.71 -11.42
CA ARG A 335 -4.10 11.76 -10.92
C ARG A 335 -3.50 10.39 -10.61
N ALA A 336 -2.57 9.91 -11.44
CA ALA A 336 -1.87 8.66 -11.19
C ALA A 336 -1.00 8.75 -9.91
N VAL A 337 -0.25 9.83 -9.76
CA VAL A 337 0.54 10.12 -8.55
C VAL A 337 -0.35 10.24 -7.32
N LYS A 338 -1.48 10.94 -7.43
CA LYS A 338 -2.46 11.09 -6.33
C LYS A 338 -2.95 9.76 -5.77
N MET A 339 -3.17 8.77 -6.64
CA MET A 339 -3.57 7.42 -6.21
C MET A 339 -2.47 6.68 -5.43
N MET A 340 -1.21 7.12 -5.50
CA MET A 340 -0.07 6.54 -4.78
C MET A 340 0.49 7.47 -3.68
N THR A 341 -0.12 8.63 -3.43
CA THR A 341 0.37 9.64 -2.48
C THR A 341 -0.76 10.18 -1.59
N ILE A 342 -1.57 11.09 -2.09
CA ILE A 342 -2.64 11.79 -1.34
C ILE A 342 -3.70 10.81 -0.81
N ASN A 343 -4.13 9.87 -1.65
CA ASN A 343 -5.21 8.96 -1.24
C ASN A 343 -4.78 8.00 -0.13
N PRO A 344 -3.64 7.29 -0.22
CA PRO A 344 -3.18 6.47 0.89
C PRO A 344 -2.89 7.30 2.15
N ALA A 345 -2.35 8.52 2.03
CA ALA A 345 -2.17 9.43 3.17
C ALA A 345 -3.51 9.73 3.84
N ARG A 346 -4.53 10.09 3.07
CA ARG A 346 -5.87 10.38 3.56
C ARG A 346 -6.51 9.17 4.25
N VAL A 347 -6.42 7.99 3.64
CA VAL A 347 -6.99 6.74 4.18
C VAL A 347 -6.38 6.39 5.53
N MET A 348 -5.08 6.63 5.68
CA MET A 348 -4.35 6.33 6.93
C MET A 348 -4.25 7.50 7.89
N GLY A 349 -4.89 8.65 7.59
CA GLY A 349 -4.87 9.82 8.47
C GLY A 349 -3.49 10.48 8.61
N LEU A 350 -2.63 10.39 7.59
CA LEU A 350 -1.30 11.01 7.56
C LEU A 350 -1.42 12.48 7.11
N GLU A 351 -1.67 13.39 8.04
CA GLU A 351 -2.07 14.79 7.76
C GLU A 351 -1.01 15.61 7.01
N HIS A 352 0.28 15.27 7.16
CA HIS A 352 1.38 16.03 6.58
C HIS A 352 2.15 15.27 5.49
N LYS A 353 1.54 14.26 4.85
CA LYS A 353 2.16 13.45 3.80
C LYS A 353 1.34 13.43 2.51
N GLY A 354 2.00 13.08 1.42
CA GLY A 354 1.36 12.83 0.13
C GLY A 354 1.20 14.04 -0.79
N GLU A 355 1.59 15.24 -0.36
CA GLU A 355 1.55 16.45 -1.18
C GLU A 355 2.87 17.24 -1.14
N ILE A 356 3.19 17.93 -2.24
CA ILE A 356 4.20 18.98 -2.23
C ILE A 356 3.48 20.27 -1.81
N SER A 357 3.53 20.58 -0.52
CA SER A 357 2.86 21.74 0.07
C SER A 357 3.66 22.25 1.29
N ALA A 358 3.62 23.56 1.55
CA ALA A 358 4.30 24.12 2.71
C ALA A 358 3.72 23.56 4.02
N GLY A 359 4.59 23.15 4.93
CA GLY A 359 4.26 22.50 6.19
C GLY A 359 4.14 20.97 6.11
N TYR A 360 4.27 20.38 4.92
CA TYR A 360 4.29 18.93 4.73
C TYR A 360 5.69 18.37 4.90
N ASP A 361 5.77 17.10 5.22
CA ASP A 361 7.03 16.37 5.33
C ASP A 361 7.81 16.42 4.02
N ALA A 362 9.11 16.62 4.09
CA ALA A 362 9.97 16.65 2.93
C ALA A 362 10.31 15.23 2.45
N ASP A 363 9.27 14.47 2.09
CA ASP A 363 9.32 13.19 1.43
C ASP A 363 9.06 13.42 -0.06
N ILE A 364 10.13 13.43 -0.85
CA ILE A 364 10.09 13.92 -2.23
C ILE A 364 10.81 12.93 -3.15
N ILE A 365 10.25 12.71 -4.33
CA ILE A 365 10.88 11.95 -5.39
C ILE A 365 11.04 12.81 -6.65
N LEU A 366 12.12 12.55 -7.38
CA LEU A 366 12.37 13.11 -8.70
C LEU A 366 12.38 11.96 -9.72
N PHE A 367 11.63 12.11 -10.81
CA PHE A 367 11.54 11.08 -11.85
C PHE A 367 11.33 11.68 -13.26
N ASP A 368 11.65 10.92 -14.28
CA ASP A 368 11.52 11.31 -15.69
C ASP A 368 10.10 11.03 -16.25
N GLU A 369 9.91 11.29 -17.55
CA GLU A 369 8.63 11.05 -18.25
C GLU A 369 8.25 9.56 -18.35
N GLN A 370 9.23 8.66 -18.21
CA GLN A 370 9.03 7.23 -18.17
C GLN A 370 8.83 6.72 -16.71
N ILE A 371 8.78 7.66 -15.75
CA ILE A 371 8.60 7.37 -14.33
C ILE A 371 9.74 6.49 -13.79
N ASN A 372 10.96 6.74 -14.27
CA ASN A 372 12.18 6.19 -13.68
C ASN A 372 12.62 7.11 -12.54
N ILE A 373 12.74 6.55 -11.35
CA ILE A 373 13.14 7.30 -10.15
C ILE A 373 14.62 7.68 -10.27
N ALA A 374 14.89 8.98 -10.26
CA ALA A 374 16.23 9.53 -10.33
C ALA A 374 16.79 9.95 -8.96
N LYS A 375 15.90 10.29 -8.02
CA LYS A 375 16.28 10.71 -6.69
C LYS A 375 15.14 10.50 -5.69
N VAL A 376 15.51 10.08 -4.48
CA VAL A 376 14.59 9.92 -3.35
C VAL A 376 15.09 10.74 -2.16
N ILE A 377 14.21 11.54 -1.61
CA ILE A 377 14.42 12.36 -0.41
C ILE A 377 13.42 11.89 0.63
N VAL A 378 13.89 11.51 1.80
CA VAL A 378 13.08 11.09 2.94
C VAL A 378 13.42 11.99 4.13
N ARG A 379 12.40 12.62 4.70
CA ARG A 379 12.61 13.55 5.83
C ARG A 379 13.68 14.58 5.53
N GLY A 380 13.64 15.16 4.33
CA GLY A 380 14.59 16.19 3.87
C GLY A 380 16.00 15.69 3.55
N ARG A 381 16.29 14.40 3.68
CA ARG A 381 17.60 13.80 3.41
C ARG A 381 17.56 13.03 2.09
N VAL A 382 18.54 13.30 1.22
CA VAL A 382 18.74 12.48 0.01
C VAL A 382 19.21 11.09 0.44
N VAL A 383 18.44 10.06 0.10
CA VAL A 383 18.73 8.66 0.43
C VAL A 383 19.12 7.85 -0.80
N ILE A 384 18.69 8.31 -2.01
CA ILE A 384 19.05 7.74 -3.31
C ILE A 384 19.27 8.86 -4.32
#